data_f54a6fee4fc949765661a541ffc5c52a
#
_entry.id   f54a6fee4fc949765661a541ffc5c52a
#
_cell.length_a   1.000
_cell.length_b   1.000
_cell.length_c   1.000
_cell.angle_alpha   90.00
_cell.angle_beta   90.00
_cell.angle_gamma   90.00
#
_symmetry.space_group_name_H-M   'P 1'
#
loop_
_entity.id
_entity.type
_entity.pdbx_description
1 polymer ?
#
loop_
_entity_poly.entity_id
_entity_poly.type
_entity_poly.pdbx_seq_one_letter_code
_entity_poly.pdbx_strand_id
1 'polypeptide(L)'
;VNDSIDDISAQQELIDEEIADLDADLINMMTTISVLEDDIHQKEADIDVARAQYEEAKATEEAQYDAMKVRMKYMYEKGDDSYLELLMEATSVSDMLNKAEYVEKLYEYDRTLLQEYVETKEEIADIQANLEQQKADLESDKADLVEQQTYLDQLLAEKKAVSADYDAQIASAKAQASKLKKAIAEEARQIKKLQD
;
A
#
# COMPACT_ATOMS: atom_id res chain seq x y z
N VAL A 1 -4.92 -47.89 34.32
CA VAL A 1 -4.64 -48.06 32.87
C VAL A 1 -5.68 -47.37 32.02
N ASN A 2 -6.98 -47.52 32.30
CA ASN A 2 -8.03 -46.81 31.57
C ASN A 2 -7.93 -45.29 31.83
N ASP A 3 -7.77 -44.88 33.10
CA ASP A 3 -7.64 -43.47 33.47
C ASP A 3 -6.46 -42.79 32.74
N SER A 4 -5.33 -43.50 32.55
CA SER A 4 -4.17 -42.94 31.82
C SER A 4 -4.39 -42.87 30.32
N ILE A 5 -5.23 -43.73 29.75
CA ILE A 5 -5.62 -43.67 28.33
C ILE A 5 -6.60 -42.54 28.12
N ASP A 6 -7.54 -42.33 29.02
CA ASP A 6 -8.52 -41.26 28.97
C ASP A 6 -7.82 -39.88 29.13
N ASP A 7 -6.83 -39.75 30.02
CA ASP A 7 -6.00 -38.52 30.17
C ASP A 7 -5.20 -38.21 28.89
N ILE A 8 -4.61 -39.21 28.25
CA ILE A 8 -3.87 -39.03 27.00
C ILE A 8 -4.80 -38.58 25.86
N SER A 9 -6.02 -39.20 25.81
CA SER A 9 -7.02 -38.84 24.79
C SER A 9 -7.52 -37.39 24.98
N ALA A 10 -7.75 -36.97 26.22
CA ALA A 10 -8.14 -35.58 26.51
C ALA A 10 -7.04 -34.57 26.19
N GLN A 11 -5.76 -34.88 26.47
CA GLN A 11 -4.64 -34.06 26.06
C GLN A 11 -4.50 -33.97 24.54
N GLN A 12 -4.77 -35.05 23.83
CA GLN A 12 -4.76 -35.10 22.37
C GLN A 12 -5.81 -34.19 21.77
N GLU A 13 -7.04 -34.20 22.27
CA GLU A 13 -8.10 -33.29 21.80
C GLU A 13 -7.72 -31.83 22.00
N LEU A 14 -7.13 -31.45 23.14
CA LEU A 14 -6.70 -30.07 23.42
C LEU A 14 -5.58 -29.61 22.46
N ILE A 15 -4.64 -30.48 22.14
CA ILE A 15 -3.53 -30.13 21.22
C ILE A 15 -4.03 -30.05 19.77
N ASP A 16 -4.94 -30.94 19.38
CA ASP A 16 -5.56 -30.88 18.06
C ASP A 16 -6.38 -29.60 17.88
N GLU A 17 -7.05 -29.10 18.92
CA GLU A 17 -7.76 -27.83 18.96
C GLU A 17 -6.76 -26.66 18.84
N GLU A 18 -5.67 -26.62 19.60
CA GLU A 18 -4.62 -25.61 19.57
C GLU A 18 -3.96 -25.54 18.17
N ILE A 19 -3.69 -26.69 17.56
CA ILE A 19 -3.15 -26.74 16.19
C ILE A 19 -4.16 -26.19 15.18
N ALA A 20 -5.46 -26.50 15.34
CA ALA A 20 -6.50 -25.99 14.44
C ALA A 20 -6.66 -24.46 14.55
N ASP A 21 -6.57 -23.91 15.77
CA ASP A 21 -6.62 -22.48 16.01
C ASP A 21 -5.40 -21.77 15.38
N LEU A 22 -4.20 -22.31 15.56
CA LEU A 22 -2.99 -21.81 14.91
C LEU A 22 -3.06 -21.87 13.38
N ASP A 23 -3.68 -22.94 12.82
CA ASP A 23 -3.90 -23.02 11.36
C ASP A 23 -4.88 -21.95 10.87
N ALA A 24 -5.95 -21.66 11.61
CA ALA A 24 -6.88 -20.60 11.28
C ALA A 24 -6.20 -19.22 11.32
N ASP A 25 -5.40 -18.95 12.34
CA ASP A 25 -4.64 -17.70 12.47
C ASP A 25 -3.60 -17.55 11.34
N LEU A 26 -2.91 -18.60 10.97
CA LEU A 26 -1.98 -18.62 9.84
C LEU A 26 -2.68 -18.30 8.52
N ILE A 27 -3.84 -18.92 8.25
CA ILE A 27 -4.61 -18.63 7.03
C ILE A 27 -5.08 -17.19 6.99
N ASN A 28 -5.58 -16.65 8.12
CA ASN A 28 -6.00 -15.28 8.23
C ASN A 28 -4.83 -14.31 7.99
N MET A 29 -3.68 -14.59 8.60
CA MET A 29 -2.48 -13.77 8.45
C MET A 29 -1.95 -13.77 7.00
N MET A 30 -1.87 -14.96 6.37
CA MET A 30 -1.47 -15.06 4.95
C MET A 30 -2.42 -14.30 4.03
N THR A 31 -3.73 -14.32 4.31
CA THR A 31 -4.71 -13.56 3.55
C THR A 31 -4.50 -12.06 3.73
N THR A 32 -4.28 -11.60 4.95
CA THR A 32 -4.01 -10.20 5.26
C THR A 32 -2.74 -9.71 4.57
N ILE A 33 -1.66 -10.49 4.62
CA ILE A 33 -0.41 -10.19 3.93
C ILE A 33 -0.63 -10.08 2.42
N SER A 34 -1.38 -11.01 1.81
CA SER A 34 -1.65 -10.96 0.37
C SER A 34 -2.45 -9.71 -0.05
N VAL A 35 -3.45 -9.32 0.73
CA VAL A 35 -4.22 -8.09 0.48
C VAL A 35 -3.32 -6.86 0.61
N LEU A 36 -2.47 -6.81 1.63
CA LEU A 36 -1.56 -5.70 1.84
C LEU A 36 -0.50 -5.59 0.73
N GLU A 37 0.00 -6.71 0.22
CA GLU A 37 0.90 -6.75 -0.94
C GLU A 37 0.21 -6.20 -2.20
N ASP A 38 -1.04 -6.59 -2.46
CA ASP A 38 -1.81 -6.07 -3.58
C ASP A 38 -2.07 -4.57 -3.45
N ASP A 39 -2.42 -4.08 -2.26
CA ASP A 39 -2.62 -2.65 -1.98
C ASP A 39 -1.32 -1.84 -2.16
N ILE A 40 -0.18 -2.37 -1.73
CA ILE A 40 1.14 -1.78 -1.96
C ILE A 40 1.42 -1.64 -3.46
N HIS A 41 1.20 -2.69 -4.23
CA HIS A 41 1.40 -2.65 -5.69
C HIS A 41 0.49 -1.64 -6.38
N GLN A 42 -0.78 -1.54 -5.95
CA GLN A 42 -1.70 -0.55 -6.49
C GLN A 42 -1.24 0.88 -6.16
N LYS A 43 -0.84 1.15 -4.91
CA LYS A 43 -0.31 2.46 -4.52
C LYS A 43 0.98 2.83 -5.26
N GLU A 44 1.87 1.86 -5.51
CA GLU A 44 3.07 2.09 -6.32
C GLU A 44 2.71 2.53 -7.76
N ALA A 45 1.73 1.87 -8.37
CA ALA A 45 1.23 2.24 -9.69
C ALA A 45 0.57 3.63 -9.71
N ASP A 46 -0.23 3.96 -8.69
CA ASP A 46 -0.89 5.26 -8.55
C ASP A 46 0.15 6.40 -8.36
N ILE A 47 1.22 6.16 -7.61
CA ILE A 47 2.35 7.09 -7.45
C ILE A 47 3.05 7.33 -8.79
N ASP A 48 3.25 6.31 -9.60
CA ASP A 48 3.88 6.46 -10.91
C ASP A 48 3.01 7.28 -11.87
N VAL A 49 1.69 7.09 -11.84
CA VAL A 49 0.72 7.91 -12.59
C VAL A 49 0.76 9.36 -12.12
N ALA A 50 0.70 9.60 -10.82
CA ALA A 50 0.73 10.94 -10.25
C ALA A 50 2.07 11.66 -10.53
N ARG A 51 3.18 10.91 -10.56
CA ARG A 51 4.49 11.45 -10.97
C ARG A 51 4.50 11.89 -12.44
N ALA A 52 3.91 11.08 -13.34
CA ALA A 52 3.79 11.44 -14.75
C ALA A 52 2.93 12.70 -14.93
N GLN A 53 1.83 12.83 -14.21
CA GLN A 53 0.99 14.04 -14.20
C GLN A 53 1.75 15.27 -13.69
N TYR A 54 2.55 15.13 -12.65
CA TYR A 54 3.41 16.19 -12.13
C TYR A 54 4.39 16.69 -13.19
N GLU A 55 5.08 15.79 -13.89
CA GLU A 55 6.03 16.16 -14.95
C GLU A 55 5.34 16.84 -16.15
N GLU A 56 4.15 16.39 -16.52
CA GLU A 56 3.34 17.02 -17.58
C GLU A 56 2.90 18.44 -17.18
N ALA A 57 2.40 18.60 -15.96
CA ALA A 57 2.01 19.91 -15.43
C ALA A 57 3.21 20.87 -15.34
N LYS A 58 4.38 20.37 -14.93
CA LYS A 58 5.62 21.15 -14.90
C LYS A 58 6.06 21.60 -16.30
N ALA A 59 6.00 20.72 -17.29
CA ALA A 59 6.31 21.10 -18.68
C ALA A 59 5.33 22.16 -19.21
N THR A 60 4.06 22.07 -18.83
CA THR A 60 3.04 23.07 -19.17
C THR A 60 3.34 24.40 -18.49
N GLU A 61 3.68 24.42 -17.20
CA GLU A 61 4.08 25.63 -16.47
C GLU A 61 5.26 26.31 -17.14
N GLU A 62 6.31 25.56 -17.50
CA GLU A 62 7.49 26.10 -18.16
C GLU A 62 7.14 26.75 -19.50
N ALA A 63 6.30 26.10 -20.32
CA ALA A 63 5.84 26.63 -21.59
C ALA A 63 5.00 27.92 -21.42
N GLN A 64 4.10 27.94 -20.44
CA GLN A 64 3.29 29.12 -20.12
C GLN A 64 4.16 30.28 -19.61
N TYR A 65 5.15 29.98 -18.74
CA TYR A 65 6.09 30.97 -18.23
C TYR A 65 6.92 31.60 -19.36
N ASP A 66 7.43 30.78 -20.27
CA ASP A 66 8.21 31.28 -21.41
C ASP A 66 7.35 32.15 -22.35
N ALA A 67 6.11 31.75 -22.61
CA ALA A 67 5.17 32.54 -23.40
C ALA A 67 4.87 33.89 -22.75
N MET A 68 4.62 33.91 -21.44
CA MET A 68 4.41 35.14 -20.67
C MET A 68 5.66 36.07 -20.68
N LYS A 69 6.85 35.48 -20.53
CA LYS A 69 8.11 36.19 -20.54
C LYS A 69 8.35 36.89 -21.88
N VAL A 70 8.09 36.23 -23.01
CA VAL A 70 8.14 36.83 -24.34
C VAL A 70 7.15 37.98 -24.43
N ARG A 71 5.94 37.80 -23.92
CA ARG A 71 4.88 38.81 -23.91
C ARG A 71 5.25 40.01 -23.05
N MET A 72 5.72 39.82 -21.81
CA MET A 72 6.18 40.88 -20.93
C MET A 72 7.35 41.67 -21.55
N LYS A 73 8.29 40.98 -22.19
CA LYS A 73 9.38 41.61 -22.90
C LYS A 73 8.87 42.54 -24.02
N TYR A 74 7.91 42.06 -24.81
CA TYR A 74 7.29 42.84 -25.87
C TYR A 74 6.60 44.09 -25.31
N MET A 75 5.81 43.94 -24.23
CA MET A 75 5.14 45.08 -23.57
C MET A 75 6.15 46.09 -23.01
N TYR A 76 7.24 45.62 -22.41
CA TYR A 76 8.30 46.48 -21.89
C TYR A 76 9.06 47.24 -23.00
N GLU A 77 9.41 46.58 -24.09
CA GLU A 77 10.17 47.16 -25.20
C GLU A 77 9.34 48.15 -26.05
N LYS A 78 8.04 47.87 -26.19
CA LYS A 78 7.14 48.72 -27.01
C LYS A 78 6.40 49.77 -26.20
N GLY A 79 6.22 49.56 -24.89
CA GLY A 79 5.51 50.47 -23.99
C GLY A 79 4.00 50.54 -24.25
N ASP A 80 3.27 51.18 -23.32
CA ASP A 80 1.85 51.46 -23.46
C ASP A 80 1.56 52.41 -24.64
N ASP A 81 2.55 53.21 -25.03
CA ASP A 81 2.48 54.14 -26.18
C ASP A 81 2.23 53.41 -27.50
N SER A 82 2.65 52.13 -27.62
CA SER A 82 2.44 51.29 -28.82
C SER A 82 0.96 51.04 -29.13
N TYR A 83 0.11 50.90 -28.13
CA TYR A 83 -1.32 50.76 -28.35
C TYR A 83 -2.00 52.08 -28.71
N LEU A 84 -1.52 53.16 -28.11
CA LEU A 84 -1.97 54.50 -28.47
C LEU A 84 -1.52 54.85 -29.91
N GLU A 85 -0.28 54.55 -30.27
CA GLU A 85 0.24 54.71 -31.62
C GLU A 85 -0.57 53.93 -32.66
N LEU A 86 -0.91 52.65 -32.34
CA LEU A 86 -1.76 51.83 -33.19
C LEU A 86 -3.16 52.44 -33.41
N LEU A 87 -3.75 53.04 -32.39
CA LEU A 87 -5.04 53.76 -32.52
C LEU A 87 -4.92 55.05 -33.28
N MET A 88 -3.80 55.77 -33.12
CA MET A 88 -3.53 57.04 -33.83
C MET A 88 -3.21 56.85 -35.31
N GLU A 89 -2.75 55.67 -35.71
CA GLU A 89 -2.55 55.29 -37.12
C GLU A 89 -3.86 54.95 -37.85
N ALA A 90 -5.00 55.03 -37.19
CA ALA A 90 -6.30 54.73 -37.81
C ALA A 90 -6.63 55.73 -38.91
N THR A 91 -7.04 55.17 -40.04
CA THR A 91 -7.38 55.93 -41.26
C THR A 91 -8.84 56.37 -41.31
N SER A 92 -9.67 55.85 -40.43
CA SER A 92 -11.11 56.15 -40.29
C SER A 92 -11.61 55.80 -38.88
N VAL A 93 -12.79 56.31 -38.49
CA VAL A 93 -13.45 55.97 -37.24
C VAL A 93 -13.73 54.46 -37.15
N SER A 94 -14.10 53.83 -38.25
CA SER A 94 -14.31 52.38 -38.30
C SER A 94 -13.03 51.58 -38.07
N ASP A 95 -11.90 52.04 -38.67
CA ASP A 95 -10.57 51.46 -38.48
C ASP A 95 -10.10 51.61 -37.02
N MET A 96 -10.34 52.76 -36.42
CA MET A 96 -10.03 53.05 -35.03
C MET A 96 -10.80 52.14 -34.08
N LEU A 97 -12.11 51.89 -34.34
CA LEU A 97 -12.91 50.97 -33.55
C LEU A 97 -12.43 49.52 -33.66
N ASN A 98 -12.07 49.05 -34.87
CA ASN A 98 -11.49 47.75 -35.09
C ASN A 98 -10.15 47.54 -34.37
N LYS A 99 -9.29 48.58 -34.39
CA LYS A 99 -8.02 48.58 -33.65
C LYS A 99 -8.20 48.61 -32.15
N ALA A 100 -9.19 49.32 -31.63
CA ALA A 100 -9.56 49.33 -30.21
C ALA A 100 -10.07 47.93 -29.76
N GLU A 101 -10.93 47.28 -30.54
CA GLU A 101 -11.38 45.92 -30.27
C GLU A 101 -10.21 44.93 -30.30
N TYR A 102 -9.26 45.08 -31.20
CA TYR A 102 -8.05 44.27 -31.24
C TYR A 102 -7.21 44.42 -29.96
N VAL A 103 -7.01 45.65 -29.47
CA VAL A 103 -6.28 45.91 -28.23
C VAL A 103 -7.01 45.32 -27.03
N GLU A 104 -8.33 45.45 -26.96
CA GLU A 104 -9.15 44.83 -25.89
C GLU A 104 -8.98 43.30 -25.85
N LYS A 105 -9.10 42.64 -27.01
CA LYS A 105 -8.88 41.18 -27.11
C LYS A 105 -7.46 40.77 -26.70
N LEU A 106 -6.49 41.61 -26.94
CA LEU A 106 -5.11 41.36 -26.55
C LEU A 106 -4.92 41.41 -25.03
N TYR A 107 -5.57 42.37 -24.34
CA TYR A 107 -5.59 42.43 -22.88
C TYR A 107 -6.35 41.24 -22.25
N GLU A 108 -7.48 40.82 -22.85
CA GLU A 108 -8.20 39.65 -22.41
C GLU A 108 -7.34 38.40 -22.54
N TYR A 109 -6.65 38.22 -23.64
CA TYR A 109 -5.72 37.11 -23.88
C TYR A 109 -4.58 37.08 -22.84
N ASP A 110 -3.96 38.23 -22.55
CA ASP A 110 -2.91 38.31 -21.53
C ASP A 110 -3.42 37.96 -20.13
N ARG A 111 -4.65 38.40 -19.79
CA ARG A 111 -5.29 38.05 -18.53
C ARG A 111 -5.57 36.54 -18.44
N THR A 112 -6.06 35.93 -19.52
CA THR A 112 -6.30 34.51 -19.60
C THR A 112 -5.02 33.70 -19.41
N LEU A 113 -3.94 34.08 -20.11
CA LEU A 113 -2.63 33.43 -19.94
C LEU A 113 -2.11 33.48 -18.51
N LEU A 114 -2.27 34.64 -17.85
CA LEU A 114 -1.85 34.78 -16.44
C LEU A 114 -2.69 33.90 -15.53
N GLN A 115 -4.00 33.83 -15.77
CA GLN A 115 -4.90 33.04 -15.00
C GLN A 115 -4.58 31.53 -15.16
N GLU A 116 -4.40 31.06 -16.40
CA GLU A 116 -4.00 29.68 -16.71
C GLU A 116 -2.68 29.31 -16.04
N TYR A 117 -1.72 30.22 -16.01
CA TYR A 117 -0.45 30.01 -15.32
C TYR A 117 -0.61 29.84 -13.80
N VAL A 118 -1.45 30.66 -13.18
CA VAL A 118 -1.74 30.58 -11.75
C VAL A 118 -2.44 29.24 -11.43
N GLU A 119 -3.46 28.88 -12.23
CA GLU A 119 -4.19 27.61 -12.09
C GLU A 119 -3.25 26.41 -12.23
N THR A 120 -2.36 26.41 -13.22
CA THR A 120 -1.36 25.33 -13.39
C THR A 120 -0.41 25.24 -12.20
N LYS A 121 -0.01 26.37 -11.61
CA LYS A 121 0.83 26.37 -10.40
C LYS A 121 0.10 25.81 -9.17
N GLU A 122 -1.17 26.10 -9.01
CA GLU A 122 -1.99 25.56 -7.95
C GLU A 122 -2.17 24.03 -8.15
N GLU A 123 -2.45 23.58 -9.37
CA GLU A 123 -2.53 22.17 -9.72
C GLU A 123 -1.22 21.41 -9.40
N ILE A 124 -0.07 21.97 -9.76
CA ILE A 124 1.24 21.39 -9.43
C ILE A 124 1.43 21.24 -7.92
N ALA A 125 1.04 22.25 -7.14
CA ALA A 125 1.14 22.19 -5.69
C ALA A 125 0.24 21.10 -5.10
N ASP A 126 -0.96 20.94 -5.61
CA ASP A 126 -1.92 19.91 -5.18
C ASP A 126 -1.42 18.49 -5.54
N ILE A 127 -0.91 18.30 -6.77
CA ILE A 127 -0.31 17.04 -7.20
C ILE A 127 0.90 16.69 -6.31
N GLN A 128 1.75 17.67 -6.02
CA GLN A 128 2.91 17.45 -5.17
C GLN A 128 2.52 17.05 -3.74
N ALA A 129 1.56 17.74 -3.14
CA ALA A 129 1.06 17.42 -1.81
C ALA A 129 0.44 16.01 -1.77
N ASN A 130 -0.33 15.64 -2.78
CA ASN A 130 -0.91 14.31 -2.93
C ASN A 130 0.18 13.23 -3.08
N LEU A 131 1.21 13.47 -3.89
CA LEU A 131 2.35 12.57 -4.05
C LEU A 131 3.11 12.34 -2.75
N GLU A 132 3.32 13.38 -1.96
CA GLU A 132 3.98 13.28 -0.65
C GLU A 132 3.15 12.44 0.32
N GLN A 133 1.83 12.65 0.34
CA GLN A 133 0.91 11.86 1.16
C GLN A 133 0.90 10.38 0.74
N GLN A 134 0.74 10.11 -0.55
CA GLN A 134 0.74 8.73 -1.07
C GLN A 134 2.05 7.98 -0.76
N LYS A 135 3.19 8.66 -0.83
CA LYS A 135 4.48 8.07 -0.45
C LYS A 135 4.56 7.75 1.04
N ALA A 136 4.06 8.64 1.90
CA ALA A 136 4.03 8.41 3.33
C ALA A 136 3.12 7.22 3.69
N ASP A 137 1.95 7.13 3.06
CA ASP A 137 1.02 6.02 3.22
C ASP A 137 1.64 4.69 2.74
N LEU A 138 2.34 4.72 1.60
CA LEU A 138 3.05 3.54 1.08
C LEU A 138 4.17 3.08 2.02
N GLU A 139 4.93 3.98 2.61
CA GLU A 139 5.96 3.64 3.60
C GLU A 139 5.34 3.02 4.86
N SER A 140 4.19 3.51 5.31
CA SER A 140 3.43 2.92 6.42
C SER A 140 2.99 1.50 6.10
N ASP A 141 2.37 1.29 4.93
CA ASP A 141 1.90 -0.03 4.51
C ASP A 141 3.07 -1.05 4.40
N LYS A 142 4.22 -0.61 3.89
CA LYS A 142 5.43 -1.45 3.83
C LYS A 142 5.97 -1.81 5.22
N ALA A 143 5.87 -0.90 6.18
CA ALA A 143 6.25 -1.18 7.56
C ALA A 143 5.28 -2.18 8.20
N ASP A 144 3.98 -2.01 7.99
CA ASP A 144 2.93 -2.92 8.46
C ASP A 144 3.11 -4.32 7.84
N LEU A 145 3.44 -4.40 6.55
CA LEU A 145 3.74 -5.68 5.89
C LEU A 145 4.91 -6.42 6.56
N VAL A 146 5.99 -5.73 6.88
CA VAL A 146 7.15 -6.33 7.57
C VAL A 146 6.77 -6.82 8.97
N GLU A 147 5.95 -6.05 9.71
CA GLU A 147 5.45 -6.46 11.02
C GLU A 147 4.60 -7.72 10.91
N GLN A 148 3.68 -7.77 9.95
CA GLN A 148 2.81 -8.92 9.73
C GLN A 148 3.58 -10.16 9.27
N GLN A 149 4.57 -10.02 8.41
CA GLN A 149 5.45 -11.12 8.02
C GLN A 149 6.25 -11.65 9.21
N THR A 150 6.74 -10.78 10.08
CA THR A 150 7.44 -11.17 11.31
C THR A 150 6.53 -11.95 12.26
N TYR A 151 5.29 -11.51 12.39
CA TYR A 151 4.29 -12.20 13.21
C TYR A 151 3.92 -13.57 12.62
N LEU A 152 3.77 -13.67 11.29
CA LEU A 152 3.56 -14.93 10.60
C LEU A 152 4.69 -15.93 10.87
N ASP A 153 5.94 -15.48 10.81
CA ASP A 153 7.10 -16.33 11.11
C ASP A 153 7.10 -16.83 12.57
N GLN A 154 6.65 -16.00 13.51
CA GLN A 154 6.49 -16.39 14.92
C GLN A 154 5.41 -17.45 15.08
N LEU A 155 4.23 -17.29 14.46
CA LEU A 155 3.15 -18.27 14.48
C LEU A 155 3.58 -19.63 13.87
N LEU A 156 4.34 -19.57 12.76
CA LEU A 156 4.89 -20.77 12.12
C LEU A 156 5.89 -21.49 13.04
N ALA A 157 6.72 -20.75 13.76
CA ALA A 157 7.66 -21.32 14.72
C ALA A 157 6.93 -21.94 15.92
N GLU A 158 5.90 -21.27 16.44
CA GLU A 158 5.06 -21.75 17.54
C GLU A 158 4.33 -23.03 17.15
N LYS A 159 3.64 -23.06 16.01
CA LYS A 159 2.99 -24.27 15.48
C LYS A 159 3.97 -25.44 15.37
N LYS A 160 5.18 -25.17 14.85
CA LYS A 160 6.20 -26.21 14.72
C LYS A 160 6.66 -26.75 16.07
N ALA A 161 6.77 -25.89 17.09
CA ALA A 161 7.15 -26.29 18.44
C ALA A 161 6.06 -27.12 19.10
N VAL A 162 4.79 -26.72 19.01
CA VAL A 162 3.62 -27.46 19.53
C VAL A 162 3.53 -28.83 18.86
N SER A 163 3.67 -28.93 17.55
CA SER A 163 3.65 -30.18 16.81
C SER A 163 4.78 -31.13 17.23
N ALA A 164 6.00 -30.60 17.43
CA ALA A 164 7.15 -31.41 17.85
C ALA A 164 7.00 -31.93 19.29
N ASP A 165 6.46 -31.13 20.21
CA ASP A 165 6.16 -31.53 21.58
C ASP A 165 5.09 -32.63 21.63
N TYR A 166 4.06 -32.47 20.80
CA TYR A 166 3.01 -33.46 20.64
C TYR A 166 3.52 -34.83 20.16
N ASP A 167 4.38 -34.84 19.13
CA ASP A 167 5.00 -36.08 18.64
C ASP A 167 5.83 -36.77 19.72
N ALA A 168 6.53 -36.01 20.56
CA ALA A 168 7.31 -36.52 21.66
C ALA A 168 6.39 -37.15 22.78
N GLN A 169 5.27 -36.49 23.07
CA GLN A 169 4.28 -37.00 24.04
C GLN A 169 3.64 -38.30 23.54
N ILE A 170 3.23 -38.38 22.28
CA ILE A 170 2.70 -39.60 21.66
C ILE A 170 3.71 -40.74 21.73
N ALA A 171 4.97 -40.47 21.38
CA ALA A 171 6.02 -41.49 21.43
C ALA A 171 6.23 -42.01 22.85
N SER A 172 6.20 -41.16 23.87
CA SER A 172 6.27 -41.51 25.28
C SER A 172 5.09 -42.36 25.74
N ALA A 173 3.87 -41.93 25.39
CA ALA A 173 2.64 -42.67 25.72
C ALA A 173 2.61 -44.08 25.10
N LYS A 174 2.99 -44.20 23.82
CA LYS A 174 3.12 -45.51 23.15
C LYS A 174 4.15 -46.43 23.81
N ALA A 175 5.29 -45.87 24.24
CA ALA A 175 6.31 -46.62 24.96
C ALA A 175 5.81 -47.13 26.33
N GLN A 176 5.08 -46.28 27.07
CA GLN A 176 4.46 -46.65 28.35
C GLN A 176 3.39 -47.73 28.17
N ALA A 177 2.50 -47.57 27.18
CA ALA A 177 1.48 -48.57 26.85
C ALA A 177 2.09 -49.93 26.47
N SER A 178 3.18 -49.93 25.72
CA SER A 178 3.91 -51.17 25.37
C SER A 178 4.53 -51.85 26.59
N LYS A 179 5.14 -51.09 27.51
CA LYS A 179 5.69 -51.63 28.76
C LYS A 179 4.60 -52.25 29.63
N LEU A 180 3.46 -51.58 29.77
CA LEU A 180 2.32 -52.04 30.57
C LEU A 180 1.71 -53.30 29.97
N LYS A 181 1.53 -53.37 28.65
CA LYS A 181 1.05 -54.56 27.96
C LYS A 181 1.95 -55.78 28.17
N LYS A 182 3.27 -55.59 28.18
CA LYS A 182 4.23 -56.66 28.50
C LYS A 182 4.14 -57.10 29.94
N ALA A 183 3.98 -56.18 30.90
CA ALA A 183 3.82 -56.53 32.32
C ALA A 183 2.52 -57.33 32.57
N ILE A 184 1.40 -56.88 32.00
CA ILE A 184 0.11 -57.66 32.09
C ILE A 184 0.24 -59.03 31.49
N ALA A 185 0.91 -59.18 30.35
CA ALA A 185 1.11 -60.51 29.74
C ALA A 185 2.00 -61.40 30.58
N GLU A 186 3.00 -60.90 31.29
CA GLU A 186 3.85 -61.63 32.19
C GLU A 186 3.10 -62.03 33.46
N GLU A 187 2.34 -61.15 34.09
CA GLU A 187 1.49 -61.44 35.24
C GLU A 187 0.41 -62.55 34.89
N ALA A 188 -0.21 -62.44 33.73
CA ALA A 188 -1.16 -63.43 33.24
C ALA A 188 -0.49 -64.79 33.06
N ARG A 189 0.75 -64.87 32.63
CA ARG A 189 1.52 -66.13 32.57
C ARG A 189 1.85 -66.69 33.93
N GLN A 190 2.18 -65.86 34.91
CA GLN A 190 2.47 -66.26 36.29
C GLN A 190 1.22 -66.78 36.97
N ILE A 191 0.08 -66.13 36.84
CA ILE A 191 -1.22 -66.56 37.35
C ILE A 191 -1.57 -67.92 36.78
N LYS A 192 -1.40 -68.19 35.49
CA LYS A 192 -1.67 -69.45 34.86
C LYS A 192 -0.78 -70.56 35.39
N LYS A 193 0.51 -70.33 35.69
CA LYS A 193 1.43 -71.27 36.30
C LYS A 193 1.11 -71.59 37.75
N LEU A 194 0.37 -70.76 38.46
CA LEU A 194 -0.06 -71.00 39.85
C LEU A 194 -1.39 -71.70 39.91
N GLN A 195 -2.14 -71.81 38.80
CA GLN A 195 -3.43 -72.52 38.71
C GLN A 195 -3.29 -73.95 38.16
N ASP A 196 -2.17 -74.29 37.56
CA ASP A 196 -1.79 -75.66 37.15
C ASP A 196 -0.98 -76.33 38.27
#